data_73e0fed0279aabbba975111c1d5fcc96
#
_entry.id   73e0fed0279aabbba975111c1d5fcc96
#
_cell.length_a   1.000
_cell.length_b   1.000
_cell.length_c   1.000
_cell.angle_alpha   90.00
_cell.angle_beta   90.00
_cell.angle_gamma   90.00
#
_symmetry.space_group_name_H-M   'P 1'
#
loop_
_entity.id
_entity.type
_entity.pdbx_description
1 polymer ?
#
loop_
_entity_poly.entity_id
_entity_poly.type
_entity_poly.pdbx_seq_one_letter_code
_entity_poly.pdbx_strand_id
1 'polypeptide(L)'
;MRAFEVKKFTNKSLFEFLKQTKPKYDRQIFKKFFINTPREILHQKIEKRVEKMFEDGVIDEVKKFIKMRVKKELSSNKIIGIEEIRDYLRGNSTLVNTKTLIIQKTRQYAKRQFTWARGHMKLWDMIYSPNTNDLLKKTINKIP
;
A
#
# COMPACT_ATOMS: atom_id res chain seq x y z
N MET A 1 2.32 2.43 21.89
CA MET A 1 3.16 3.60 22.20
C MET A 1 2.37 4.90 22.23
N ARG A 2 1.66 5.33 21.19
CA ARG A 2 0.90 6.61 21.17
C ARG A 2 -0.03 6.84 22.37
N ALA A 3 -0.80 5.84 22.81
CA ALA A 3 -1.71 6.01 23.95
C ALA A 3 -0.98 6.30 25.26
N PHE A 4 0.20 5.71 25.46
CA PHE A 4 1.07 5.98 26.61
C PHE A 4 1.66 7.39 26.57
N GLU A 5 2.14 7.82 25.40
CA GLU A 5 2.66 9.16 25.18
C GLU A 5 1.60 10.24 25.50
N VAL A 6 0.39 10.07 24.92
CA VAL A 6 -0.73 11.00 25.21
C VAL A 6 -1.02 11.07 26.71
N LYS A 7 -1.11 9.91 27.39
CA LYS A 7 -1.37 9.89 28.84
C LYS A 7 -0.25 10.56 29.63
N LYS A 8 1.01 10.33 29.26
CA LYS A 8 2.18 10.90 29.92
C LYS A 8 2.23 12.45 29.81
N PHE A 9 1.88 12.98 28.63
CA PHE A 9 1.95 14.43 28.39
C PHE A 9 0.70 15.19 28.85
N THR A 10 -0.48 14.56 28.82
CA THR A 10 -1.75 15.25 29.06
C THR A 10 -2.45 14.83 30.34
N ASN A 11 -1.97 13.82 31.04
CA ASN A 11 -2.63 13.11 32.15
C ASN A 11 -4.02 12.56 31.83
N LYS A 12 -4.44 12.62 30.55
CA LYS A 12 -5.73 12.11 30.06
C LYS A 12 -5.54 10.90 29.18
N SER A 13 -6.51 9.99 29.19
CA SER A 13 -6.52 8.83 28.31
C SER A 13 -6.78 9.24 26.86
N LEU A 14 -6.16 8.58 25.90
CA LEU A 14 -6.48 8.74 24.48
C LEU A 14 -7.99 8.53 24.21
N PHE A 15 -8.64 7.63 24.95
CA PHE A 15 -10.08 7.37 24.83
C PHE A 15 -10.95 8.56 25.29
N GLU A 16 -10.50 9.36 26.25
CA GLU A 16 -11.20 10.58 26.64
C GLU A 16 -11.21 11.62 25.52
N PHE A 17 -10.08 11.79 24.84
CA PHE A 17 -10.00 12.65 23.67
C PHE A 17 -10.89 12.13 22.52
N LEU A 18 -10.88 10.82 22.25
CA LEU A 18 -11.72 10.23 21.21
C LEU A 18 -13.22 10.38 21.50
N LYS A 19 -13.64 10.26 22.75
CA LYS A 19 -15.05 10.49 23.16
C LYS A 19 -15.49 11.96 22.98
N GLN A 20 -14.58 12.89 23.19
CA GLN A 20 -14.87 14.32 23.06
C GLN A 20 -14.77 14.82 21.60
N THR A 21 -14.12 14.07 20.74
CA THR A 21 -13.94 14.46 19.33
C THR A 21 -15.23 14.21 18.55
N LYS A 22 -15.86 15.28 18.12
CA LYS A 22 -16.99 15.21 17.18
C LYS A 22 -16.47 15.32 15.75
N PRO A 23 -16.96 14.52 14.80
CA PRO A 23 -16.58 14.66 13.40
C PRO A 23 -17.02 16.05 12.89
N LYS A 24 -16.15 16.73 12.16
CA LYS A 24 -16.45 18.06 11.59
C LYS A 24 -17.57 18.01 10.56
N TYR A 25 -17.74 16.87 9.90
CA TYR A 25 -18.74 16.66 8.86
C TYR A 25 -19.60 15.44 9.20
N ASP A 26 -20.88 15.50 8.86
CA ASP A 26 -21.75 14.34 8.97
C ASP A 26 -21.26 13.23 8.03
N ARG A 27 -21.34 11.98 8.50
CA ARG A 27 -20.96 10.80 7.71
C ARG A 27 -21.84 10.64 6.47
N GLN A 28 -23.05 11.15 6.48
CA GLN A 28 -24.02 11.05 5.38
C GLN A 28 -23.62 11.90 4.15
N ILE A 29 -22.82 12.96 4.36
CA ILE A 29 -22.33 13.80 3.24
C ILE A 29 -21.30 13.07 2.38
N PHE A 30 -20.69 11.98 2.86
CA PHE A 30 -19.63 11.27 2.13
C PHE A 30 -20.21 10.08 1.36
N LYS A 31 -20.12 10.12 0.03
CA LYS A 31 -20.28 8.95 -0.80
C LYS A 31 -18.96 8.16 -0.80
N LYS A 32 -18.99 6.88 -0.39
CA LYS A 32 -17.80 6.07 -0.17
C LYS A 32 -17.74 4.98 -1.20
N PHE A 33 -16.66 4.91 -1.96
CA PHE A 33 -16.43 3.91 -2.98
C PHE A 33 -15.23 3.04 -2.64
N PHE A 34 -15.35 1.75 -2.85
CA PHE A 34 -14.23 0.81 -2.85
C PHE A 34 -13.98 0.32 -4.27
N ILE A 35 -12.82 0.70 -4.80
CA ILE A 35 -12.41 0.33 -6.16
C ILE A 35 -11.74 -1.03 -6.11
N ASN A 36 -12.30 -1.99 -6.85
CA ASN A 36 -11.77 -3.33 -6.94
C ASN A 36 -11.38 -3.65 -8.39
N THR A 37 -10.12 -4.04 -8.57
CA THR A 37 -9.62 -4.54 -9.85
C THR A 37 -9.67 -6.07 -9.84
N PRO A 38 -10.16 -6.74 -10.91
CA PRO A 38 -10.10 -8.19 -11.03
C PRO A 38 -8.68 -8.72 -10.77
N ARG A 39 -8.60 -9.85 -10.06
CA ARG A 39 -7.32 -10.38 -9.55
C ARG A 39 -6.32 -10.66 -10.67
N GLU A 40 -6.78 -11.21 -11.77
CA GLU A 40 -5.96 -11.56 -12.94
C GLU A 40 -5.32 -10.30 -13.54
N ILE A 41 -6.13 -9.25 -13.72
CA ILE A 41 -5.68 -7.95 -14.23
C ILE A 41 -4.69 -7.30 -13.25
N LEU A 42 -4.97 -7.38 -11.96
CA LEU A 42 -4.05 -6.85 -10.93
C LEU A 42 -2.70 -7.58 -10.97
N HIS A 43 -2.70 -8.91 -11.13
CA HIS A 43 -1.47 -9.70 -11.23
C HIS A 43 -0.65 -9.31 -12.45
N GLN A 44 -1.28 -9.17 -13.62
CA GLN A 44 -0.60 -8.70 -14.84
C GLN A 44 -0.03 -7.29 -14.69
N LYS A 45 -0.77 -6.38 -14.03
CA LYS A 45 -0.26 -5.02 -13.74
C LYS A 45 0.94 -5.04 -12.81
N ILE A 46 0.95 -5.92 -11.81
CA ILE A 46 2.08 -6.10 -10.89
C ILE A 46 3.32 -6.59 -11.65
N GLU A 47 3.17 -7.61 -12.49
CA GLU A 47 4.27 -8.13 -13.31
C GLU A 47 4.86 -7.06 -14.22
N LYS A 48 4.01 -6.40 -15.02
CA LYS A 48 4.43 -5.32 -15.91
C LYS A 48 5.12 -4.18 -15.16
N ARG A 49 4.61 -3.83 -13.96
CA ARG A 49 5.23 -2.80 -13.13
C ARG A 49 6.63 -3.22 -12.66
N VAL A 50 6.81 -4.48 -12.25
CA VAL A 50 8.12 -4.97 -11.81
C VAL A 50 9.10 -4.98 -12.97
N GLU A 51 8.70 -5.48 -14.16
CA GLU A 51 9.57 -5.45 -15.34
C GLU A 51 10.02 -4.02 -15.65
N LYS A 52 9.06 -3.10 -15.76
CA LYS A 52 9.36 -1.69 -16.01
C LYS A 52 10.28 -1.08 -14.95
N MET A 53 10.09 -1.39 -13.67
CA MET A 53 10.93 -0.92 -12.58
C MET A 53 12.41 -1.33 -12.79
N PHE A 54 12.67 -2.53 -13.29
CA PHE A 54 14.02 -2.98 -13.61
C PHE A 54 14.57 -2.30 -14.86
N GLU A 55 13.75 -2.08 -15.89
CA GLU A 55 14.11 -1.28 -17.08
C GLU A 55 14.46 0.17 -16.72
N ASP A 56 13.69 0.78 -15.82
CA ASP A 56 13.87 2.16 -15.35
C ASP A 56 15.08 2.33 -14.39
N GLY A 57 15.81 1.25 -14.06
CA GLY A 57 17.08 1.32 -13.32
C GLY A 57 16.96 1.21 -11.81
N VAL A 58 15.98 0.50 -11.27
CA VAL A 58 15.79 0.28 -9.81
C VAL A 58 17.03 -0.27 -9.10
N ILE A 59 17.88 -1.06 -9.80
CA ILE A 59 19.12 -1.58 -9.23
C ILE A 59 20.04 -0.44 -8.81
N ASP A 60 20.21 0.57 -9.65
CA ASP A 60 21.06 1.72 -9.36
C ASP A 60 20.45 2.64 -8.30
N GLU A 61 19.12 2.75 -8.28
CA GLU A 61 18.40 3.41 -7.19
C GLU A 61 18.70 2.76 -5.83
N VAL A 62 18.59 1.43 -5.75
CA VAL A 62 18.89 0.68 -4.52
C VAL A 62 20.37 0.78 -4.15
N LYS A 63 21.30 0.75 -5.12
CA LYS A 63 22.73 1.01 -4.84
C LYS A 63 22.95 2.39 -4.19
N LYS A 64 22.30 3.44 -4.70
CA LYS A 64 22.34 4.79 -4.13
C LYS A 64 21.75 4.80 -2.72
N PHE A 65 20.59 4.15 -2.53
CA PHE A 65 19.93 4.03 -1.23
C PHE A 65 20.84 3.33 -0.18
N ILE A 66 21.54 2.26 -0.56
CA ILE A 66 22.48 1.56 0.34
C ILE A 66 23.62 2.49 0.78
N LYS A 67 24.15 3.33 -0.14
CA LYS A 67 25.22 4.31 0.18
C LYS A 67 24.76 5.36 1.19
N MET A 68 23.47 5.65 1.28
CA MET A 68 22.93 6.61 2.27
C MET A 68 22.98 6.10 3.71
N ARG A 69 23.32 4.82 3.95
CA ARG A 69 23.46 4.18 5.28
C ARG A 69 22.24 4.42 6.19
N VAL A 70 21.06 4.36 5.63
CA VAL A 70 19.80 4.54 6.36
C VAL A 70 19.70 3.53 7.49
N LYS A 71 19.33 3.97 8.70
CA LYS A 71 19.18 3.09 9.88
C LYS A 71 18.17 1.98 9.60
N LYS A 72 18.53 0.74 9.99
CA LYS A 72 17.74 -0.48 9.67
C LYS A 72 16.30 -0.44 10.16
N GLU A 73 16.03 0.26 11.26
CA GLU A 73 14.72 0.36 11.90
C GLU A 73 13.72 1.21 11.12
N LEU A 74 14.23 2.08 10.21
CA LEU A 74 13.36 2.97 9.44
C LEU A 74 12.51 2.22 8.42
N SER A 75 11.29 2.70 8.25
CA SER A 75 10.28 2.09 7.37
C SER A 75 10.72 2.00 5.90
N SER A 76 11.61 2.90 5.47
CA SER A 76 12.19 2.88 4.13
C SER A 76 12.92 1.58 3.80
N ASN A 77 13.56 0.93 4.78
CA ASN A 77 14.20 -0.38 4.57
C ASN A 77 13.19 -1.54 4.39
N LYS A 78 11.90 -1.32 4.73
CA LYS A 78 10.84 -2.34 4.62
C LYS A 78 10.08 -2.29 3.29
N ILE A 79 10.49 -1.42 2.37
CA ILE A 79 9.91 -1.33 1.03
C ILE A 79 10.21 -2.61 0.26
N ILE A 80 9.16 -3.20 -0.34
CA ILE A 80 9.31 -4.40 -1.19
C ILE A 80 10.22 -4.06 -2.37
N GLY A 81 11.23 -4.86 -2.58
CA GLY A 81 12.25 -4.70 -3.62
C GLY A 81 13.62 -4.33 -3.07
N ILE A 82 13.72 -3.61 -1.95
CA ILE A 82 15.03 -3.19 -1.42
C ILE A 82 15.86 -4.37 -0.96
N GLU A 83 15.31 -5.25 -0.11
CA GLU A 83 16.07 -6.38 0.41
C GLU A 83 16.33 -7.43 -0.66
N GLU A 84 15.36 -7.67 -1.55
CA GLU A 84 15.51 -8.59 -2.67
C GLU A 84 16.64 -8.15 -3.64
N ILE A 85 16.72 -6.85 -3.94
CA ILE A 85 17.77 -6.30 -4.79
C ILE A 85 19.12 -6.26 -4.05
N ARG A 86 19.13 -6.04 -2.73
CA ARG A 86 20.36 -6.18 -1.93
C ARG A 86 20.94 -7.58 -2.01
N ASP A 87 20.10 -8.61 -1.92
CA ASP A 87 20.54 -10.01 -2.02
C ASP A 87 21.08 -10.33 -3.42
N TYR A 88 20.46 -9.80 -4.46
CA TYR A 88 20.98 -9.85 -5.81
C TYR A 88 22.37 -9.18 -5.91
N LEU A 89 22.53 -7.98 -5.38
CA LEU A 89 23.80 -7.25 -5.41
C LEU A 89 24.92 -7.93 -4.61
N ARG A 90 24.58 -8.77 -3.62
CA ARG A 90 25.51 -9.60 -2.85
C ARG A 90 25.86 -10.93 -3.54
N GLY A 91 25.21 -11.25 -4.67
CA GLY A 91 25.36 -12.53 -5.35
C GLY A 91 24.56 -13.68 -4.72
N ASN A 92 23.67 -13.42 -3.76
CA ASN A 92 22.85 -14.42 -3.06
C ASN A 92 21.62 -14.85 -3.89
N SER A 93 21.27 -14.10 -4.93
CA SER A 93 20.10 -14.37 -5.76
C SER A 93 20.39 -14.04 -7.23
N THR A 94 19.69 -14.72 -8.14
CA THR A 94 19.71 -14.37 -9.57
C THR A 94 18.72 -13.24 -9.85
N LEU A 95 18.90 -12.52 -10.96
CA LEU A 95 17.97 -11.46 -11.37
C LEU A 95 16.54 -11.99 -11.54
N VAL A 96 16.39 -13.19 -12.12
CA VAL A 96 15.09 -13.85 -12.33
C VAL A 96 14.40 -14.13 -10.99
N ASN A 97 15.12 -14.72 -10.04
CA ASN A 97 14.59 -15.02 -8.71
C ASN A 97 14.22 -13.75 -7.96
N THR A 98 15.03 -12.69 -8.07
CA THR A 98 14.78 -11.39 -7.45
C THR A 98 13.47 -10.78 -7.96
N LYS A 99 13.25 -10.73 -9.26
CA LYS A 99 12.00 -10.27 -9.87
C LYS A 99 10.81 -11.10 -9.39
N THR A 100 10.93 -12.42 -9.40
CA THR A 100 9.89 -13.35 -8.95
C THR A 100 9.50 -13.11 -7.50
N LEU A 101 10.47 -12.92 -6.60
CA LEU A 101 10.22 -12.63 -5.19
C LEU A 101 9.51 -11.28 -4.99
N ILE A 102 9.92 -10.25 -5.71
CA ILE A 102 9.26 -8.93 -5.66
C ILE A 102 7.81 -9.04 -6.13
N ILE A 103 7.55 -9.74 -7.23
CA ILE A 103 6.18 -9.99 -7.73
C ILE A 103 5.35 -10.72 -6.67
N GLN A 104 5.87 -11.81 -6.09
CA GLN A 104 5.17 -12.59 -5.07
C GLN A 104 4.84 -11.75 -3.83
N LYS A 105 5.81 -11.01 -3.29
CA LYS A 105 5.62 -10.14 -2.12
C LYS A 105 4.60 -9.04 -2.41
N THR A 106 4.63 -8.46 -3.61
CA THR A 106 3.67 -7.43 -4.02
C THR A 106 2.27 -8.00 -4.14
N ARG A 107 2.09 -9.19 -4.71
CA ARG A 107 0.79 -9.90 -4.76
C ARG A 107 0.26 -10.21 -3.36
N GLN A 108 1.13 -10.66 -2.44
CA GLN A 108 0.76 -10.90 -1.05
C GLN A 108 0.33 -9.61 -0.34
N TYR A 109 1.02 -8.51 -0.60
CA TYR A 109 0.66 -7.20 -0.06
C TYR A 109 -0.71 -6.75 -0.56
N ALA A 110 -0.97 -6.85 -1.85
CA ALA A 110 -2.27 -6.55 -2.46
C ALA A 110 -3.39 -7.43 -1.88
N LYS A 111 -3.13 -8.74 -1.66
CA LYS A 111 -4.09 -9.65 -1.00
C LYS A 111 -4.43 -9.17 0.41
N ARG A 112 -3.44 -8.74 1.21
CA ARG A 112 -3.69 -8.21 2.56
C ARG A 112 -4.51 -6.93 2.53
N GLN A 113 -4.22 -6.00 1.61
CA GLN A 113 -5.02 -4.78 1.42
C GLN A 113 -6.48 -5.11 1.10
N PHE A 114 -6.71 -6.04 0.20
CA PHE A 114 -8.07 -6.46 -0.18
C PHE A 114 -8.82 -7.12 0.98
N THR A 115 -8.15 -7.98 1.74
CA THR A 115 -8.74 -8.65 2.91
C THR A 115 -9.12 -7.62 3.98
N TRP A 116 -8.24 -6.65 4.23
CA TRP A 116 -8.51 -5.56 5.16
C TRP A 116 -9.70 -4.71 4.71
N ALA A 117 -9.73 -4.32 3.43
CA ALA A 117 -10.81 -3.53 2.86
C ALA A 117 -12.17 -4.23 2.98
N ARG A 118 -12.25 -5.53 2.67
CA ARG A 118 -13.48 -6.31 2.84
C ARG A 118 -13.99 -6.34 4.29
N GLY A 119 -13.09 -6.34 5.25
CA GLY A 119 -13.45 -6.29 6.68
C GLY A 119 -13.96 -4.92 7.13
N HIS A 120 -13.37 -3.83 6.63
CA HIS A 120 -13.57 -2.48 7.14
C HIS A 120 -14.47 -1.60 6.25
N MET A 121 -14.65 -1.95 4.99
CA MET A 121 -15.38 -1.17 3.99
C MET A 121 -16.68 -1.86 3.53
N LYS A 122 -17.34 -2.61 4.42
CA LYS A 122 -18.55 -3.40 4.10
C LYS A 122 -19.71 -2.56 3.57
N LEU A 123 -19.81 -1.31 4.03
CA LEU A 123 -20.88 -0.37 3.68
C LEU A 123 -20.50 0.57 2.53
N TRP A 124 -19.35 0.34 1.88
CA TRP A 124 -18.91 1.15 0.76
C TRP A 124 -19.41 0.57 -0.56
N ASP A 125 -19.80 1.44 -1.48
CA ASP A 125 -20.19 1.02 -2.83
C ASP A 125 -18.98 0.43 -3.57
N MET A 126 -19.07 -0.84 -3.93
CA MET A 126 -18.00 -1.51 -4.67
C MET A 126 -18.11 -1.20 -6.16
N ILE A 127 -16.99 -0.74 -6.73
CA ILE A 127 -16.86 -0.48 -8.16
C ILE A 127 -15.81 -1.44 -8.74
N TYR A 128 -16.24 -2.28 -9.67
CA TYR A 128 -15.36 -3.15 -10.44
C TYR A 128 -15.00 -2.47 -11.76
N SER A 129 -13.72 -2.32 -12.02
CA SER A 129 -13.26 -1.80 -13.29
C SER A 129 -11.89 -2.37 -13.70
N PRO A 130 -11.74 -2.77 -14.97
CA PRO A 130 -10.47 -3.21 -15.52
C PRO A 130 -9.55 -2.03 -15.87
N ASN A 131 -10.10 -0.83 -16.13
CA ASN A 131 -9.37 0.34 -16.56
C ASN A 131 -9.89 1.65 -15.94
N THR A 132 -9.09 2.70 -16.04
CA THR A 132 -9.35 4.00 -15.42
C THR A 132 -10.54 4.73 -16.03
N ASN A 133 -10.75 4.64 -17.34
CA ASN A 133 -11.84 5.37 -18.02
C ASN A 133 -13.21 4.78 -17.66
N ASP A 134 -13.33 3.44 -17.63
CA ASP A 134 -14.53 2.76 -17.17
C ASP A 134 -14.80 3.04 -15.68
N LEU A 135 -13.74 3.06 -14.86
CA LEU A 135 -13.83 3.43 -13.46
C LEU A 135 -14.40 4.83 -13.25
N LEU A 136 -13.91 5.82 -14.00
CA LEU A 136 -14.38 7.19 -13.91
C LEU A 136 -15.87 7.29 -14.26
N LYS A 137 -16.29 6.70 -15.39
CA LYS A 137 -17.70 6.66 -15.81
C LYS A 137 -18.59 6.03 -14.73
N LYS A 138 -18.20 4.85 -14.22
CA LYS A 138 -18.95 4.13 -13.18
C LYS A 138 -19.01 4.91 -11.86
N THR A 139 -17.99 5.69 -11.54
CA THR A 139 -17.97 6.50 -10.32
C THR A 139 -18.88 7.71 -10.47
N ILE A 140 -18.79 8.44 -11.58
CA ILE A 140 -19.64 9.62 -11.87
C ILE A 140 -21.12 9.22 -11.87
N ASN A 141 -21.48 8.13 -12.51
CA ASN A 141 -22.88 7.66 -12.57
C ASN A 141 -23.45 7.24 -11.18
N LYS A 142 -22.64 7.12 -10.16
CA LYS A 142 -23.07 6.80 -8.79
C LYS A 142 -23.11 8.03 -7.87
N ILE A 143 -22.67 9.16 -8.36
CA ILE A 143 -22.79 10.45 -7.67
C ILE A 143 -24.14 11.06 -8.08
N PRO A 144 -25.02 11.39 -7.13
CA PRO A 144 -26.31 12.01 -7.44
C PRO A 144 -26.15 13.36 -8.10
#